data_ce04d436b9b8a7873f6de5046ccc596c
#
_entry.id   ce04d436b9b8a7873f6de5046ccc596c
#
_cell.length_a   1.000
_cell.length_b   1.000
_cell.length_c   1.000
_cell.angle_alpha   90.00
_cell.angle_beta   90.00
_cell.angle_gamma   90.00
#
_symmetry.space_group_name_H-M   'P 1'
#
loop_
_entity.id
_entity.type
_entity.pdbx_description
1 polymer ?
#
loop_
_entity_poly.entity_id
_entity_poly.type
_entity_poly.pdbx_seq_one_letter_code
_entity_poly.pdbx_strand_id
1 'polypeptide(L)'
;MPIEIEHLSFSYGAREILHDISLTIPDRTLVNVLGPNGVGKSTLFRCILCLNANYTGTITVDGRDLRKMPIRERAKLISYIPQSHSSVYNYEVIDVVLMSTGTDLGLFNNPRKTHKDRAMEALDKIGIAHLAHRPYTEISGGEQQMVLIARALAQNAKTIVMDEPTSALDYGNTVRVLQCVRQLARDGLSIIQSTHQPDQAFLYADKTLVIYDGRVKAFGDPKDVVTAGLISDIYGVDVEINSLYDDRVRVCVPTREIQEKAAH
;
A
#
# COMPACT_ATOMS: atom_id res chain seq x y z
N MET A 1 -2.14 -15.66 -4.75
CA MET A 1 -0.88 -16.02 -4.05
C MET A 1 -0.89 -15.35 -2.68
N PRO A 2 -1.28 -16.07 -1.62
CA PRO A 2 -1.24 -15.52 -0.27
C PRO A 2 0.20 -15.23 0.15
N ILE A 3 0.37 -14.24 1.02
CA ILE A 3 1.63 -14.00 1.73
C ILE A 3 1.46 -14.52 3.15
N GLU A 4 2.27 -15.49 3.51
CA GLU A 4 2.26 -16.10 4.85
C GLU A 4 3.45 -15.59 5.64
N ILE A 5 3.19 -15.07 6.83
CA ILE A 5 4.19 -14.53 7.74
C ILE A 5 4.12 -15.34 9.03
N GLU A 6 5.25 -15.90 9.45
CA GLU A 6 5.35 -16.71 10.66
C GLU A 6 6.48 -16.21 11.55
N HIS A 7 6.13 -15.86 12.78
CA HIS A 7 7.06 -15.45 13.83
C HIS A 7 8.03 -14.35 13.42
N LEU A 8 7.57 -13.39 12.61
CA LEU A 8 8.38 -12.29 12.12
C LEU A 8 8.71 -11.32 13.26
N SER A 9 10.00 -11.19 13.58
CA SER A 9 10.52 -10.10 14.41
C SER A 9 11.67 -9.38 13.69
N PHE A 10 11.78 -8.07 13.92
CA PHE A 10 12.80 -7.25 13.27
C PHE A 10 13.28 -6.10 14.17
N SER A 11 14.60 -5.85 14.16
CA SER A 11 15.24 -4.77 14.92
C SER A 11 16.14 -3.92 14.04
N TYR A 12 16.15 -2.60 14.30
CA TYR A 12 17.22 -1.70 13.86
C TYR A 12 18.23 -1.54 15.00
N GLY A 13 19.39 -2.21 14.89
CA GLY A 13 20.36 -2.28 15.97
C GLY A 13 19.75 -2.91 17.23
N ALA A 14 19.78 -2.21 18.35
CA ALA A 14 19.21 -2.69 19.62
C ALA A 14 17.70 -2.43 19.77
N ARG A 15 17.09 -1.65 18.86
CA ARG A 15 15.67 -1.31 18.94
C ARG A 15 14.83 -2.30 18.13
N GLU A 16 14.07 -3.13 18.81
CA GLU A 16 13.08 -4.00 18.18
C GLU A 16 11.87 -3.18 17.74
N ILE A 17 11.41 -3.42 16.50
CA ILE A 17 10.31 -2.69 15.85
C ILE A 17 9.14 -3.60 15.56
N LEU A 18 9.38 -4.84 15.18
CA LEU A 18 8.35 -5.84 14.94
C LEU A 18 8.54 -6.99 15.89
N HIS A 19 7.45 -7.43 16.52
CA HIS A 19 7.46 -8.39 17.60
C HIS A 19 6.54 -9.57 17.29
N ASP A 20 7.12 -10.69 16.87
CA ASP A 20 6.44 -11.98 16.68
C ASP A 20 5.14 -11.89 15.86
N ILE A 21 5.23 -11.28 14.68
CA ILE A 21 4.10 -11.14 13.77
C ILE A 21 3.86 -12.45 13.04
N SER A 22 2.64 -12.99 13.16
CA SER A 22 2.17 -14.16 12.42
C SER A 22 0.80 -13.89 11.85
N LEU A 23 0.68 -13.94 10.49
CA LEU A 23 -0.59 -13.78 9.78
C LEU A 23 -0.49 -14.27 8.34
N THR A 24 -1.65 -14.53 7.74
CA THR A 24 -1.77 -14.82 6.31
C THR A 24 -2.52 -13.69 5.63
N ILE A 25 -1.88 -13.00 4.69
CA ILE A 25 -2.50 -11.98 3.83
C ILE A 25 -3.08 -12.69 2.60
N PRO A 26 -4.41 -12.67 2.41
CA PRO A 26 -5.05 -13.36 1.29
C PRO A 26 -4.70 -12.71 -0.05
N ASP A 27 -4.76 -13.49 -1.12
CA ASP A 27 -4.60 -12.97 -2.47
C ASP A 27 -5.89 -12.30 -2.99
N ARG A 28 -5.75 -11.51 -4.06
CA ARG A 28 -6.85 -10.81 -4.75
C ARG A 28 -7.73 -9.99 -3.80
N THR A 29 -7.12 -9.37 -2.83
CA THR A 29 -7.77 -8.54 -1.82
C THR A 29 -7.04 -7.21 -1.69
N LEU A 30 -7.78 -6.18 -1.30
CA LEU A 30 -7.23 -4.92 -0.82
C LEU A 30 -7.13 -4.98 0.70
N VAL A 31 -5.90 -5.08 1.20
CA VAL A 31 -5.61 -5.08 2.64
C VAL A 31 -5.07 -3.72 3.06
N ASN A 32 -5.77 -3.05 3.98
CA ASN A 32 -5.26 -1.85 4.63
C ASN A 32 -4.48 -2.22 5.89
N VAL A 33 -3.25 -1.73 6.01
CA VAL A 33 -2.44 -1.80 7.24
C VAL A 33 -2.65 -0.50 8.00
N LEU A 34 -3.48 -0.55 9.03
CA LEU A 34 -3.89 0.59 9.86
C LEU A 34 -3.03 0.68 11.12
N GLY A 35 -2.68 1.89 11.51
CA GLY A 35 -1.98 2.18 12.76
C GLY A 35 -1.32 3.55 12.74
N PRO A 36 -0.96 4.11 13.91
CA PRO A 36 -0.26 5.37 14.04
C PRO A 36 1.08 5.40 13.28
N ASN A 37 1.66 6.60 13.14
CA ASN A 37 2.99 6.73 12.58
C ASN A 37 4.03 6.14 13.52
N GLY A 38 5.06 5.47 12.96
CA GLY A 38 6.16 4.90 13.74
C GLY A 38 5.91 3.52 14.35
N VAL A 39 4.71 2.91 14.20
CA VAL A 39 4.38 1.60 14.82
C VAL A 39 4.95 0.39 14.07
N GLY A 40 5.66 0.59 12.95
CA GLY A 40 6.30 -0.51 12.22
C GLY A 40 5.68 -0.86 10.86
N LYS A 41 4.65 -0.13 10.34
CA LYS A 41 4.00 -0.41 9.04
C LYS A 41 5.00 -0.49 7.89
N SER A 42 5.80 0.57 7.68
CA SER A 42 6.83 0.60 6.62
C SER A 42 7.94 -0.43 6.86
N THR A 43 8.24 -0.75 8.11
CA THR A 43 9.22 -1.80 8.45
C THR A 43 8.69 -3.18 8.06
N LEU A 44 7.40 -3.48 8.32
CA LEU A 44 6.77 -4.70 7.85
C LEU A 44 6.84 -4.81 6.32
N PHE A 45 6.53 -3.73 5.59
CA PHE A 45 6.63 -3.71 4.14
C PHE A 45 8.06 -3.97 3.64
N ARG A 46 9.06 -3.36 4.26
CA ARG A 46 10.48 -3.60 3.93
C ARG A 46 10.91 -5.05 4.19
N CYS A 47 10.36 -5.70 5.22
CA CYS A 47 10.60 -7.13 5.47
C CYS A 47 9.92 -8.00 4.39
N ILE A 48 8.66 -7.74 4.03
CA ILE A 48 7.94 -8.44 2.96
C ILE A 48 8.68 -8.31 1.62
N LEU A 49 9.25 -7.14 1.34
CA LEU A 49 10.03 -6.87 0.13
C LEU A 49 11.47 -7.45 0.20
N CYS A 50 11.88 -8.01 1.35
CA CYS A 50 13.26 -8.37 1.66
C CYS A 50 14.26 -7.23 1.44
N LEU A 51 13.85 -5.97 1.60
CA LEU A 51 14.74 -4.81 1.71
C LEU A 51 15.45 -4.82 3.07
N ASN A 52 14.74 -5.27 4.11
CA ASN A 52 15.28 -5.63 5.40
C ASN A 52 15.26 -7.16 5.51
N ALA A 53 16.35 -7.83 5.14
CA ALA A 53 16.39 -9.31 5.06
C ALA A 53 16.86 -10.00 6.35
N ASN A 54 17.29 -9.23 7.37
CA ASN A 54 17.84 -9.73 8.64
C ASN A 54 16.76 -9.91 9.74
N TYR A 55 15.51 -10.14 9.34
CA TYR A 55 14.44 -10.49 10.27
C TYR A 55 14.52 -11.97 10.73
N THR A 56 13.95 -12.28 11.90
CA THR A 56 13.69 -13.65 12.34
C THR A 56 12.31 -14.12 11.84
N GLY A 57 12.06 -15.42 11.89
CA GLY A 57 10.82 -15.99 11.33
C GLY A 57 10.89 -16.18 9.82
N THR A 58 9.75 -16.40 9.19
CA THR A 58 9.64 -16.67 7.75
C THR A 58 8.57 -15.81 7.07
N ILE A 59 8.82 -15.44 5.81
CA ILE A 59 7.81 -14.83 4.94
C ILE A 59 7.80 -15.63 3.66
N THR A 60 6.67 -16.25 3.34
CA THR A 60 6.51 -17.08 2.15
C THR A 60 5.44 -16.53 1.21
N VAL A 61 5.60 -16.82 -0.07
CA VAL A 61 4.61 -16.62 -1.12
C VAL A 61 4.49 -17.92 -1.90
N ASP A 62 3.29 -18.49 -1.94
CA ASP A 62 3.04 -19.83 -2.52
C ASP A 62 4.00 -20.89 -1.91
N GLY A 63 4.23 -20.85 -0.59
CA GLY A 63 5.11 -21.77 0.14
C GLY A 63 6.60 -21.59 -0.10
N ARG A 64 7.02 -20.56 -0.85
CA ARG A 64 8.42 -20.26 -1.14
C ARG A 64 8.94 -19.10 -0.29
N ASP A 65 9.99 -19.31 0.50
CA ASP A 65 10.62 -18.28 1.33
C ASP A 65 11.21 -17.16 0.46
N LEU A 66 10.74 -15.93 0.66
CA LEU A 66 11.14 -14.76 -0.12
C LEU A 66 12.64 -14.45 0.01
N ARG A 67 13.26 -14.74 1.15
CA ARG A 67 14.72 -14.52 1.34
C ARG A 67 15.57 -15.42 0.45
N LYS A 68 15.08 -16.61 0.14
CA LYS A 68 15.79 -17.61 -0.69
C LYS A 68 15.60 -17.37 -2.17
N MET A 69 14.69 -16.46 -2.57
CA MET A 69 14.45 -16.14 -3.97
C MET A 69 15.42 -15.10 -4.50
N PRO A 70 15.90 -15.25 -5.75
CA PRO A 70 16.62 -14.19 -6.44
C PRO A 70 15.77 -12.90 -6.55
N ILE A 71 16.41 -11.74 -6.50
CA ILE A 71 15.75 -10.43 -6.56
C ILE A 71 14.80 -10.29 -7.76
N ARG A 72 15.21 -10.83 -8.93
CA ARG A 72 14.38 -10.79 -10.16
C ARG A 72 13.10 -11.62 -10.03
N GLU A 73 13.13 -12.74 -9.32
CA GLU A 73 11.94 -13.56 -9.09
C GLU A 73 10.99 -12.85 -8.11
N ARG A 74 11.53 -12.28 -7.02
CA ARG A 74 10.73 -11.49 -6.07
C ARG A 74 10.05 -10.31 -6.75
N ALA A 75 10.76 -9.59 -7.62
CA ALA A 75 10.22 -8.47 -8.38
C ALA A 75 9.08 -8.87 -9.32
N LYS A 76 8.98 -10.12 -9.75
CA LYS A 76 7.82 -10.64 -10.51
C LYS A 76 6.61 -10.95 -9.62
N LEU A 77 6.81 -11.07 -8.30
CA LEU A 77 5.76 -11.36 -7.35
C LEU A 77 5.20 -10.10 -6.71
N ILE A 78 6.09 -9.18 -6.31
CA ILE A 78 5.71 -8.01 -5.50
C ILE A 78 6.34 -6.75 -6.10
N SER A 79 5.53 -5.73 -6.35
CA SER A 79 5.96 -4.36 -6.66
C SER A 79 5.75 -3.44 -5.46
N TYR A 80 6.46 -2.32 -5.42
CA TYR A 80 6.45 -1.41 -4.28
C TYR A 80 6.33 0.05 -4.69
N ILE A 81 5.44 0.75 -4.01
CA ILE A 81 5.28 2.21 -4.08
C ILE A 81 5.61 2.76 -2.69
N PRO A 82 6.77 3.42 -2.50
CA PRO A 82 7.15 4.03 -1.23
C PRO A 82 6.40 5.35 -0.98
N GLN A 83 6.38 5.78 0.29
CA GLN A 83 5.67 6.97 0.76
C GLN A 83 6.17 8.27 0.12
N SER A 84 7.47 8.40 -0.11
CA SER A 84 8.07 9.61 -0.67
C SER A 84 8.84 9.32 -1.94
N HIS A 85 8.67 10.19 -2.92
CA HIS A 85 9.42 10.20 -4.17
C HIS A 85 9.95 11.60 -4.42
N SER A 86 11.26 11.75 -4.35
CA SER A 86 11.92 12.94 -4.89
C SER A 86 12.44 12.61 -6.29
N SER A 87 11.81 13.12 -7.31
CA SER A 87 12.38 13.06 -8.66
C SER A 87 13.35 14.23 -8.83
N VAL A 88 14.64 13.92 -8.93
CA VAL A 88 15.69 14.92 -9.18
C VAL A 88 15.86 15.18 -10.67
N TYR A 89 15.28 14.31 -11.53
CA TYR A 89 15.48 14.34 -12.98
C TYR A 89 14.17 14.58 -13.72
N ASN A 90 14.26 15.37 -14.80
CA ASN A 90 13.10 15.70 -15.64
C ASN A 90 12.86 14.62 -16.72
N TYR A 91 12.44 13.41 -16.30
CA TYR A 91 12.05 12.36 -17.20
C TYR A 91 10.63 12.56 -17.71
N GLU A 92 10.33 12.08 -18.92
CA GLU A 92 8.94 11.94 -19.35
C GLU A 92 8.21 10.87 -18.48
N VAL A 93 6.90 11.02 -18.33
CA VAL A 93 6.05 10.07 -17.59
C VAL A 93 6.24 8.64 -18.08
N ILE A 94 6.31 8.45 -19.40
CA ILE A 94 6.53 7.12 -20.00
C ILE A 94 7.87 6.50 -19.57
N ASP A 95 8.92 7.31 -19.44
CA ASP A 95 10.24 6.83 -19.02
C ASP A 95 10.24 6.39 -17.55
N VAL A 96 9.52 7.14 -16.68
CA VAL A 96 9.34 6.75 -15.28
C VAL A 96 8.65 5.38 -15.16
N VAL A 97 7.64 5.13 -16.01
CA VAL A 97 6.95 3.83 -16.02
C VAL A 97 7.84 2.75 -16.60
N LEU A 98 8.61 3.04 -17.66
CA LEU A 98 9.56 2.09 -18.28
C LEU A 98 10.63 1.59 -17.30
N MET A 99 11.04 2.37 -16.30
CA MET A 99 12.05 1.95 -15.31
C MET A 99 11.68 0.63 -14.60
N SER A 100 10.39 0.34 -14.43
CA SER A 100 9.93 -0.90 -13.78
C SER A 100 9.97 -2.12 -14.69
N THR A 101 9.98 -1.94 -16.00
CA THR A 101 9.98 -3.04 -16.97
C THR A 101 11.35 -3.71 -17.11
N GLY A 102 12.37 -3.11 -16.51
CA GLY A 102 13.75 -3.59 -16.55
C GLY A 102 14.01 -4.94 -15.84
N THR A 103 13.05 -5.47 -15.07
CA THR A 103 13.15 -6.78 -14.43
C THR A 103 13.37 -7.92 -15.43
N ASP A 104 12.89 -7.75 -16.67
CA ASP A 104 13.05 -8.72 -17.76
C ASP A 104 14.27 -8.40 -18.66
N LEU A 105 14.89 -7.22 -18.49
CA LEU A 105 16.04 -6.78 -19.28
C LEU A 105 17.35 -7.26 -18.65
N GLY A 106 18.29 -7.74 -19.48
CA GLY A 106 19.68 -7.90 -19.06
C GLY A 106 20.34 -6.52 -18.82
N LEU A 107 21.43 -6.50 -18.04
CA LEU A 107 22.13 -5.29 -17.58
C LEU A 107 22.54 -4.28 -18.70
N PHE A 108 22.53 -4.68 -19.96
CA PHE A 108 22.98 -3.88 -21.11
C PHE A 108 21.97 -3.76 -22.26
N ASN A 109 20.69 -4.14 -22.02
CA ASN A 109 19.70 -4.12 -23.08
C ASN A 109 18.79 -2.88 -22.95
N ASN A 110 18.66 -2.15 -24.06
CA ASN A 110 17.66 -1.06 -24.17
C ASN A 110 16.23 -1.60 -24.13
N PRO A 111 15.27 -0.81 -23.60
CA PRO A 111 13.87 -1.16 -23.63
C PRO A 111 13.41 -1.50 -25.07
N ARG A 112 12.86 -2.69 -25.25
CA ARG A 112 12.28 -3.12 -26.54
C ARG A 112 10.89 -2.50 -26.72
N LYS A 113 10.36 -2.57 -27.94
CA LYS A 113 8.99 -2.12 -28.24
C LYS A 113 7.97 -2.70 -27.25
N THR A 114 8.08 -3.98 -26.91
CA THR A 114 7.19 -4.66 -25.95
C THR A 114 7.18 -4.03 -24.55
N HIS A 115 8.30 -3.43 -24.10
CA HIS A 115 8.35 -2.73 -22.81
C HIS A 115 7.63 -1.38 -22.89
N LYS A 116 7.79 -0.66 -24.03
CA LYS A 116 7.09 0.59 -24.29
C LYS A 116 5.58 0.37 -24.40
N ASP A 117 5.16 -0.68 -25.10
CA ASP A 117 3.75 -1.06 -25.24
C ASP A 117 3.15 -1.34 -23.85
N ARG A 118 3.83 -2.14 -23.01
CA ARG A 118 3.42 -2.45 -21.64
C ARG A 118 3.32 -1.20 -20.76
N ALA A 119 4.28 -0.27 -20.88
CA ALA A 119 4.24 0.99 -20.14
C ALA A 119 3.05 1.85 -20.57
N MET A 120 2.77 1.93 -21.87
CA MET A 120 1.62 2.66 -22.39
C MET A 120 0.30 2.01 -21.99
N GLU A 121 0.19 0.68 -22.04
CA GLU A 121 -0.98 -0.07 -21.56
C GLU A 121 -1.25 0.20 -20.07
N ALA A 122 -0.19 0.28 -19.24
CA ALA A 122 -0.34 0.60 -17.82
C ALA A 122 -0.85 2.04 -17.60
N LEU A 123 -0.37 3.02 -18.38
CA LEU A 123 -0.85 4.40 -18.34
C LEU A 123 -2.31 4.49 -18.81
N ASP A 124 -2.67 3.75 -19.85
CA ASP A 124 -4.03 3.72 -20.40
C ASP A 124 -5.01 3.09 -19.41
N LYS A 125 -4.63 1.96 -18.81
CA LYS A 125 -5.45 1.25 -17.82
C LYS A 125 -5.91 2.12 -16.65
N ILE A 126 -5.09 3.09 -16.25
CA ILE A 126 -5.41 4.02 -15.15
C ILE A 126 -5.84 5.42 -15.65
N GLY A 127 -6.01 5.60 -16.97
CA GLY A 127 -6.61 6.78 -17.59
C GLY A 127 -5.69 8.00 -17.70
N ILE A 128 -4.35 7.82 -17.66
CA ILE A 128 -3.37 8.91 -17.74
C ILE A 128 -2.43 8.81 -18.95
N ALA A 129 -2.80 8.06 -20.00
CA ALA A 129 -2.00 7.91 -21.23
C ALA A 129 -1.70 9.27 -21.90
N HIS A 130 -2.59 10.26 -21.75
CA HIS A 130 -2.42 11.61 -22.27
C HIS A 130 -1.24 12.38 -21.64
N LEU A 131 -0.71 11.91 -20.50
CA LEU A 131 0.45 12.47 -19.81
C LEU A 131 1.78 11.84 -20.24
N ALA A 132 1.76 10.79 -21.09
CA ALA A 132 2.93 9.95 -21.38
C ALA A 132 4.20 10.73 -21.74
N HIS A 133 4.08 11.80 -22.51
CA HIS A 133 5.20 12.62 -22.99
C HIS A 133 5.35 13.96 -22.24
N ARG A 134 4.63 14.13 -21.11
CA ARG A 134 4.84 15.29 -20.26
C ARG A 134 6.00 15.05 -19.29
N PRO A 135 6.77 16.10 -18.93
CA PRO A 135 7.75 16.02 -17.86
C PRO A 135 7.08 15.61 -16.55
N TYR A 136 7.63 14.59 -15.86
CA TYR A 136 7.09 14.10 -14.59
C TYR A 136 7.04 15.18 -13.49
N THR A 137 7.97 16.13 -13.52
CA THR A 137 8.03 17.24 -12.58
C THR A 137 7.00 18.35 -12.82
N GLU A 138 6.33 18.34 -13.98
CA GLU A 138 5.35 19.37 -14.38
C GLU A 138 3.89 18.92 -14.24
N ILE A 139 3.66 17.69 -13.74
CA ILE A 139 2.33 17.17 -13.45
C ILE A 139 2.02 17.31 -11.96
N SER A 140 0.73 17.32 -11.61
CA SER A 140 0.27 17.44 -10.22
C SER A 140 0.69 16.25 -9.35
N GLY A 141 0.75 16.44 -8.01
CA GLY A 141 1.09 15.37 -7.08
C GLY A 141 0.17 14.14 -7.20
N GLY A 142 -1.13 14.35 -7.45
CA GLY A 142 -2.07 13.27 -7.70
C GLY A 142 -1.77 12.50 -9.00
N GLU A 143 -1.42 13.21 -10.08
CA GLU A 143 -0.98 12.58 -11.33
C GLU A 143 0.35 11.86 -11.16
N GLN A 144 1.31 12.42 -10.41
CA GLN A 144 2.55 11.74 -10.07
C GLN A 144 2.29 10.42 -9.33
N GLN A 145 1.36 10.43 -8.38
CA GLN A 145 0.97 9.21 -7.67
C GLN A 145 0.35 8.16 -8.62
N MET A 146 -0.49 8.59 -9.56
CA MET A 146 -1.05 7.70 -10.59
C MET A 146 0.05 7.13 -11.50
N VAL A 147 1.07 7.91 -11.86
CA VAL A 147 2.25 7.43 -12.62
C VAL A 147 3.01 6.35 -11.85
N LEU A 148 3.15 6.49 -10.52
CA LEU A 148 3.78 5.45 -9.70
C LEU A 148 2.97 4.16 -9.65
N ILE A 149 1.63 4.27 -9.65
CA ILE A 149 0.74 3.11 -9.77
C ILE A 149 0.90 2.46 -11.16
N ALA A 150 0.94 3.26 -12.25
CA ALA A 150 1.21 2.74 -13.59
C ALA A 150 2.56 2.03 -13.67
N ARG A 151 3.60 2.60 -13.04
CA ARG A 151 4.92 1.97 -12.94
C ARG A 151 4.85 0.62 -12.24
N ALA A 152 4.12 0.52 -11.12
CA ALA A 152 3.95 -0.75 -10.41
C ALA A 152 3.17 -1.78 -11.25
N LEU A 153 2.17 -1.35 -12.03
CA LEU A 153 1.44 -2.21 -12.98
C LEU A 153 2.32 -2.70 -14.12
N ALA A 154 3.15 -1.82 -14.72
CA ALA A 154 4.04 -2.17 -15.81
C ALA A 154 5.13 -3.19 -15.41
N GLN A 155 5.43 -3.30 -14.11
CA GLN A 155 6.29 -4.37 -13.57
C GLN A 155 5.63 -5.75 -13.71
N ASN A 156 4.30 -5.82 -13.86
CA ASN A 156 3.50 -7.03 -13.99
C ASN A 156 3.61 -7.98 -12.78
N ALA A 157 3.79 -7.42 -11.59
CA ALA A 157 3.76 -8.18 -10.34
C ALA A 157 2.30 -8.50 -9.96
N LYS A 158 2.11 -9.57 -9.19
CA LYS A 158 0.78 -10.03 -8.74
C LYS A 158 0.29 -9.31 -7.49
N THR A 159 1.23 -8.76 -6.73
CA THR A 159 0.96 -7.99 -5.51
C THR A 159 1.60 -6.61 -5.60
N ILE A 160 0.86 -5.59 -5.20
CA ILE A 160 1.37 -4.22 -5.08
C ILE A 160 1.35 -3.83 -3.60
N VAL A 161 2.51 -3.47 -3.06
CA VAL A 161 2.64 -2.91 -1.71
C VAL A 161 2.79 -1.39 -1.84
N MET A 162 1.97 -0.62 -1.10
CA MET A 162 1.95 0.85 -1.14
C MET A 162 2.10 1.41 0.27
N ASP A 163 3.10 2.23 0.48
CA ASP A 163 3.32 2.87 1.78
C ASP A 163 2.73 4.27 1.79
N GLU A 164 1.61 4.45 2.49
CA GLU A 164 0.85 5.70 2.61
C GLU A 164 0.63 6.43 1.26
N PRO A 165 -0.02 5.80 0.27
CA PRO A 165 -0.06 6.31 -1.10
C PRO A 165 -0.81 7.64 -1.26
N THR A 166 -1.50 8.12 -0.22
CA THR A 166 -2.33 9.33 -0.27
C THR A 166 -1.93 10.40 0.76
N SER A 167 -0.86 10.20 1.53
CA SER A 167 -0.51 11.07 2.67
C SER A 167 -0.20 12.53 2.29
N ALA A 168 0.26 12.77 1.05
CA ALA A 168 0.61 14.11 0.57
C ALA A 168 -0.40 14.69 -0.44
N LEU A 169 -1.58 14.07 -0.58
CA LEU A 169 -2.58 14.45 -1.57
C LEU A 169 -3.72 15.25 -0.95
N ASP A 170 -4.30 16.17 -1.71
CA ASP A 170 -5.58 16.78 -1.38
C ASP A 170 -6.72 15.76 -1.42
N TYR A 171 -7.89 16.16 -0.93
CA TYR A 171 -9.05 15.26 -0.83
C TYR A 171 -9.47 14.68 -2.18
N GLY A 172 -9.54 15.48 -3.25
CA GLY A 172 -9.98 15.03 -4.56
C GLY A 172 -9.02 14.00 -5.18
N ASN A 173 -7.72 14.26 -5.09
CA ASN A 173 -6.70 13.35 -5.56
C ASN A 173 -6.63 12.08 -4.69
N THR A 174 -6.81 12.19 -3.37
CA THR A 174 -6.94 11.04 -2.46
C THR A 174 -8.04 10.09 -2.91
N VAL A 175 -9.25 10.62 -3.15
CA VAL A 175 -10.40 9.81 -3.60
C VAL A 175 -10.10 9.12 -4.93
N ARG A 176 -9.54 9.85 -5.92
CA ARG A 176 -9.20 9.28 -7.25
C ARG A 176 -8.19 8.14 -7.13
N VAL A 177 -7.13 8.32 -6.35
CA VAL A 177 -6.10 7.29 -6.13
C VAL A 177 -6.70 6.06 -5.46
N LEU A 178 -7.50 6.22 -4.39
CA LEU A 178 -8.11 5.10 -3.68
C LEU A 178 -9.16 4.36 -4.53
N GLN A 179 -9.92 5.07 -5.37
CA GLN A 179 -10.83 4.45 -6.34
C GLN A 179 -10.07 3.64 -7.39
N CYS A 180 -8.96 4.18 -7.92
CA CYS A 180 -8.09 3.45 -8.84
C CYS A 180 -7.54 2.17 -8.18
N VAL A 181 -6.99 2.27 -6.97
CA VAL A 181 -6.47 1.14 -6.18
C VAL A 181 -7.56 0.09 -5.94
N ARG A 182 -8.77 0.52 -5.56
CA ARG A 182 -9.92 -0.38 -5.37
C ARG A 182 -10.31 -1.10 -6.66
N GLN A 183 -10.31 -0.39 -7.80
CA GLN A 183 -10.61 -1.02 -9.10
C GLN A 183 -9.55 -2.06 -9.47
N LEU A 184 -8.27 -1.78 -9.26
CA LEU A 184 -7.18 -2.73 -9.52
C LEU A 184 -7.32 -4.02 -8.68
N ALA A 185 -7.75 -3.89 -7.42
CA ALA A 185 -8.04 -5.05 -6.57
C ALA A 185 -9.21 -5.87 -7.12
N ARG A 186 -10.30 -5.22 -7.57
CA ARG A 186 -11.44 -5.88 -8.24
C ARG A 186 -11.03 -6.57 -9.53
N ASP A 187 -10.06 -6.04 -10.24
CA ASP A 187 -9.46 -6.66 -11.44
C ASP A 187 -8.57 -7.87 -11.11
N GLY A 188 -8.45 -8.24 -9.83
CA GLY A 188 -7.75 -9.45 -9.38
C GLY A 188 -6.32 -9.25 -8.91
N LEU A 189 -5.85 -8.01 -8.74
CA LEU A 189 -4.56 -7.75 -8.09
C LEU A 189 -4.68 -7.87 -6.57
N SER A 190 -3.62 -8.37 -5.94
CA SER A 190 -3.45 -8.28 -4.49
C SER A 190 -2.83 -6.93 -4.15
N ILE A 191 -3.45 -6.17 -3.25
CA ILE A 191 -2.95 -4.86 -2.86
C ILE A 191 -2.83 -4.80 -1.33
N ILE A 192 -1.68 -4.34 -0.86
CA ILE A 192 -1.42 -4.09 0.55
C ILE A 192 -1.02 -2.63 0.66
N GLN A 193 -1.81 -1.81 1.33
CA GLN A 193 -1.48 -0.40 1.52
C GLN A 193 -1.50 -0.01 2.99
N SER A 194 -0.58 0.86 3.40
CA SER A 194 -0.64 1.45 4.75
C SER A 194 -1.48 2.72 4.76
N THR A 195 -2.13 2.96 5.88
CA THR A 195 -2.85 4.19 6.16
C THR A 195 -2.88 4.45 7.67
N HIS A 196 -3.05 5.70 8.04
CA HIS A 196 -3.35 6.11 9.41
C HIS A 196 -4.80 6.63 9.56
N GLN A 197 -5.62 6.53 8.51
CA GLN A 197 -7.00 7.01 8.46
C GLN A 197 -7.99 5.84 8.52
N PRO A 198 -8.74 5.67 9.63
CA PRO A 198 -9.69 4.56 9.80
C PRO A 198 -10.79 4.52 8.71
N ASP A 199 -11.24 5.69 8.25
CA ASP A 199 -12.29 5.77 7.22
C ASP A 199 -11.88 5.14 5.90
N GLN A 200 -10.59 5.19 5.54
CA GLN A 200 -10.10 4.51 4.33
C GLN A 200 -10.23 2.99 4.43
N ALA A 201 -10.13 2.43 5.64
CA ALA A 201 -10.37 1.01 5.85
C ALA A 201 -11.83 0.64 5.56
N PHE A 202 -12.78 1.39 6.10
CA PHE A 202 -14.21 1.14 5.88
C PHE A 202 -14.64 1.31 4.43
N LEU A 203 -14.09 2.32 3.74
CA LEU A 203 -14.53 2.70 2.39
C LEU A 203 -13.93 1.83 1.28
N TYR A 204 -12.71 1.34 1.47
CA TYR A 204 -11.97 0.77 0.35
C TYR A 204 -11.43 -0.64 0.62
N ALA A 205 -11.14 -1.03 1.86
CA ALA A 205 -10.48 -2.30 2.13
C ALA A 205 -11.43 -3.50 2.14
N ASP A 206 -10.93 -4.66 1.73
CA ASP A 206 -11.57 -5.95 1.94
C ASP A 206 -11.19 -6.53 3.30
N LYS A 207 -9.96 -6.26 3.76
CA LYS A 207 -9.45 -6.65 5.06
C LYS A 207 -8.61 -5.52 5.65
N THR A 208 -8.59 -5.44 6.97
CA THR A 208 -7.75 -4.50 7.72
C THR A 208 -6.83 -5.27 8.67
N LEU A 209 -5.54 -5.00 8.55
CA LEU A 209 -4.52 -5.40 9.49
C LEU A 209 -4.21 -4.20 10.40
N VAL A 210 -4.44 -4.34 11.69
CA VAL A 210 -4.12 -3.29 12.67
C VAL A 210 -2.79 -3.62 13.34
N ILE A 211 -1.84 -2.69 13.21
CA ILE A 211 -0.52 -2.79 13.85
C ILE A 211 -0.40 -1.68 14.90
N TYR A 212 -0.01 -2.08 16.09
CA TYR A 212 0.31 -1.18 17.19
C TYR A 212 1.44 -1.76 18.02
N ASP A 213 2.40 -0.93 18.41
CA ASP A 213 3.59 -1.32 19.17
C ASP A 213 4.29 -2.56 18.56
N GLY A 214 4.48 -2.53 17.24
CA GLY A 214 5.15 -3.61 16.49
C GLY A 214 4.43 -4.96 16.46
N ARG A 215 3.18 -5.04 16.92
CA ARG A 215 2.39 -6.27 17.02
C ARG A 215 1.11 -6.19 16.20
N VAL A 216 0.60 -7.32 15.76
CA VAL A 216 -0.75 -7.43 15.21
C VAL A 216 -1.75 -7.32 16.37
N LYS A 217 -2.59 -6.30 16.32
CA LYS A 217 -3.71 -6.12 17.25
C LYS A 217 -4.98 -6.79 16.77
N ALA A 218 -5.25 -6.70 15.45
CA ALA A 218 -6.41 -7.32 14.84
C ALA A 218 -6.15 -7.53 13.34
N PHE A 219 -6.81 -8.53 12.75
CA PHE A 219 -6.85 -8.76 11.31
C PHE A 219 -8.20 -9.36 10.91
N GLY A 220 -8.91 -8.72 9.99
CA GLY A 220 -10.23 -9.20 9.58
C GLY A 220 -10.98 -8.20 8.70
N ASP A 221 -12.32 -8.35 8.67
CA ASP A 221 -13.21 -7.37 8.02
C ASP A 221 -13.08 -6.02 8.72
N PRO A 222 -12.98 -4.91 7.97
CA PRO A 222 -12.91 -3.58 8.57
C PRO A 222 -14.04 -3.30 9.58
N LYS A 223 -15.25 -3.77 9.30
CA LYS A 223 -16.42 -3.55 10.17
C LYS A 223 -16.33 -4.27 11.52
N ASP A 224 -15.60 -5.39 11.56
CA ASP A 224 -15.44 -6.20 12.76
C ASP A 224 -14.23 -5.75 13.60
N VAL A 225 -13.13 -5.37 12.92
CA VAL A 225 -11.87 -5.10 13.61
C VAL A 225 -11.65 -3.63 13.95
N VAL A 226 -12.19 -2.70 13.15
CA VAL A 226 -12.05 -1.27 13.40
C VAL A 226 -13.20 -0.81 14.30
N THR A 227 -13.01 -0.93 15.61
CA THR A 227 -13.99 -0.55 16.64
C THR A 227 -13.61 0.77 17.32
N ALA A 228 -14.58 1.44 17.95
CA ALA A 228 -14.32 2.67 18.72
C ALA A 228 -13.26 2.44 19.82
N GLY A 229 -13.37 1.33 20.55
CA GLY A 229 -12.38 0.95 21.55
C GLY A 229 -11.00 0.76 20.98
N LEU A 230 -10.86 0.07 19.83
CA LEU A 230 -9.57 -0.10 19.17
C LEU A 230 -8.96 1.26 18.77
N ILE A 231 -9.77 2.16 18.20
CA ILE A 231 -9.30 3.50 17.80
C ILE A 231 -8.85 4.31 19.01
N SER A 232 -9.62 4.26 20.12
CA SER A 232 -9.22 4.89 21.37
C SER A 232 -7.89 4.32 21.89
N ASP A 233 -7.73 3.00 21.88
CA ASP A 233 -6.52 2.33 22.34
C ASP A 233 -5.26 2.71 21.55
N ILE A 234 -5.36 2.78 20.22
CA ILE A 234 -4.18 2.98 19.35
C ILE A 234 -3.88 4.44 19.02
N TYR A 235 -4.89 5.32 19.05
CA TYR A 235 -4.73 6.75 18.74
C TYR A 235 -4.90 7.67 19.95
N GLY A 236 -5.45 7.17 21.09
CA GLY A 236 -5.71 7.96 22.27
C GLY A 236 -6.83 9.00 22.09
N VAL A 237 -7.78 8.72 21.18
CA VAL A 237 -8.89 9.61 20.84
C VAL A 237 -10.19 8.84 20.94
N ASP A 238 -11.15 9.35 21.71
CA ASP A 238 -12.50 8.78 21.78
C ASP A 238 -13.29 9.11 20.54
N VAL A 239 -13.89 8.09 19.94
CA VAL A 239 -14.63 8.18 18.71
C VAL A 239 -15.96 7.42 18.77
N GLU A 240 -16.90 7.82 17.95
CA GLU A 240 -18.07 7.02 17.59
C GLU A 240 -17.93 6.51 16.16
N ILE A 241 -18.33 5.25 15.93
CA ILE A 241 -18.41 4.69 14.59
C ILE A 241 -19.87 4.71 14.17
N ASN A 242 -20.17 5.59 13.23
CA ASN A 242 -21.50 5.76 12.70
C ASN A 242 -21.71 5.01 11.39
N SER A 243 -22.84 4.32 11.29
CA SER A 243 -23.26 3.61 10.09
C SER A 243 -24.10 4.51 9.20
N LEU A 244 -23.79 4.54 7.91
CA LEU A 244 -24.49 5.30 6.88
C LEU A 244 -24.98 4.36 5.78
N TYR A 245 -26.07 4.74 5.11
CA TYR A 245 -26.64 4.01 3.95
C TYR A 245 -26.92 2.54 4.25
N ASP A 246 -27.66 2.24 5.32
CA ASP A 246 -27.99 0.87 5.74
C ASP A 246 -26.76 0.00 5.98
N ASP A 247 -25.78 0.51 6.72
CA ASP A 247 -24.49 -0.11 7.06
C ASP A 247 -23.59 -0.42 5.85
N ARG A 248 -23.79 0.25 4.73
CA ARG A 248 -22.88 0.12 3.58
C ARG A 248 -21.56 0.85 3.79
N VAL A 249 -21.59 1.95 4.54
CA VAL A 249 -20.45 2.79 4.86
C VAL A 249 -20.41 3.06 6.35
N ARG A 250 -19.23 3.02 6.95
CA ARG A 250 -18.99 3.46 8.32
C ARG A 250 -17.99 4.61 8.32
N VAL A 251 -18.18 5.53 9.27
CA VAL A 251 -17.30 6.69 9.47
C VAL A 251 -16.95 6.80 10.95
N CYS A 252 -15.71 7.24 11.19
CA CYS A 252 -15.16 7.42 12.52
C CYS A 252 -15.21 8.90 12.88
N VAL A 253 -16.01 9.27 13.89
CA VAL A 253 -16.24 10.67 14.27
C VAL A 253 -15.75 10.89 15.70
N PRO A 254 -14.83 11.86 15.96
CA PRO A 254 -14.38 12.20 17.31
C PRO A 254 -15.54 12.68 18.19
N THR A 255 -15.71 12.06 19.37
CA THR A 255 -16.87 12.35 20.25
C THR A 255 -16.77 13.68 20.98
N ARG A 256 -15.57 14.13 21.32
CA ARG A 256 -15.34 15.40 22.02
C ARG A 256 -15.88 16.60 21.25
N GLU A 257 -15.69 16.62 19.93
CA GLU A 257 -16.20 17.66 19.03
C GLU A 257 -17.73 17.69 18.95
N ILE A 258 -18.38 16.52 19.09
CA ILE A 258 -19.86 16.40 19.06
C ILE A 258 -20.46 16.97 20.34
N GLN A 259 -19.86 16.65 21.50
CA GLN A 259 -20.36 17.12 22.80
C GLN A 259 -20.25 18.64 22.96
N GLU A 260 -19.16 19.24 22.48
CA GLU A 260 -18.97 20.70 22.51
C GLU A 260 -19.96 21.44 21.60
N LYS A 261 -20.28 20.88 20.42
CA LYS A 261 -21.28 21.48 19.50
C LYS A 261 -22.73 21.29 19.96
N ALA A 262 -23.02 20.27 20.74
CA ALA A 262 -24.35 20.03 21.31
C ALA A 262 -24.64 20.90 22.57
N ALA A 263 -23.58 21.50 23.16
CA ALA A 263 -23.68 22.38 24.34
C ALA A 263 -23.86 23.88 23.98
N HIS A 264 -23.86 24.21 22.69
CA HIS A 264 -24.11 25.55 22.15
C HIS A 264 -25.33 25.54 21.23
#